data_0cb16a628548fd72bcaf38c18b022cd8
#
_entry.id   0cb16a628548fd72bcaf38c18b022cd8
#
_cell.length_a   1.000
_cell.length_b   1.000
_cell.length_c   1.000
_cell.angle_alpha   90.00
_cell.angle_beta   90.00
_cell.angle_gamma   90.00
#
_symmetry.space_group_name_H-M   'P 1'
#
loop_
_entity.id
_entity.type
_entity.pdbx_description
1 polymer ?
#
loop_
_entity_poly.entity_id
_entity_poly.type
_entity_poly.pdbx_seq_one_letter_code
_entity_poly.pdbx_strand_id
1 'polypeptide(L)'
;MSEATSYAKSVPTRTESDSMGKIDVPMDRYYGAQTARSLIHFAIGKDTMPPELIRSFGILKKAAALVNRDLGKLSEEKANLITQSADEVISGKLQEHFPLRIWQTGSGTQTNMNVNEVISNRAIQIAGGEMGSKKPIHPNDDVNMSQSSNDTFPAAMHIAAATETSRRLLPAVKKLRDALDAKAREFMGVVKIGRTHLQDATPLTVGQEFSGWVSLLDRDGTRIAVALDGLLDLAIGGTAVGTGLNAHPEFAERAAKKIAELAGLPFRSHPNKFASLSAHDEIVFASGALKTLAASLMKIANDVRWLGSGPRCGLGELTLPENEPGSSIMPGKVNPTQCEALTMVAVQVMGNDCAIGFAGSQGNFELNVYKPVMIFNYLHSVELLADACNSFVDHCVVGIELNLKTIEHYVKNSLMLVTALAPRIGYDNAAKVAHTAHVQHISLKEAAMQLGHLNEAEFDQLVRPEDMTHP
;
A
#
# COMPACT_ATOMS: atom_id res chain seq x y z
N MET A 1 -33.69 2.54 42.83
CA MET A 1 -33.69 1.09 42.69
C MET A 1 -34.66 0.74 41.58
N SER A 2 -34.18 0.37 40.43
CA SER A 2 -34.90 -0.41 39.44
C SER A 2 -33.87 -1.17 38.64
N GLU A 3 -33.97 -2.48 38.76
CA GLU A 3 -33.16 -3.48 38.09
C GLU A 3 -33.34 -3.37 36.57
N ALA A 4 -32.30 -3.00 35.84
CA ALA A 4 -32.17 -3.27 34.43
C ALA A 4 -31.19 -4.45 34.28
N THR A 5 -31.66 -5.64 34.60
CA THR A 5 -30.98 -6.90 34.27
C THR A 5 -31.09 -7.10 32.77
N SER A 6 -30.03 -6.69 32.05
CA SER A 6 -29.82 -7.03 30.63
C SER A 6 -29.64 -8.55 30.56
N TYR A 7 -30.65 -9.25 30.09
CA TYR A 7 -30.55 -10.63 29.61
C TYR A 7 -29.70 -10.69 28.35
N ALA A 8 -28.40 -10.70 28.50
CA ALA A 8 -27.52 -11.21 27.46
C ALA A 8 -27.83 -12.70 27.35
N LYS A 9 -28.54 -13.15 26.30
CA LYS A 9 -28.70 -14.55 25.98
C LYS A 9 -27.32 -15.17 25.92
N SER A 10 -26.98 -16.08 26.83
CA SER A 10 -25.74 -16.84 26.78
C SER A 10 -25.71 -17.60 25.45
N VAL A 11 -24.75 -17.31 24.60
CA VAL A 11 -24.56 -18.08 23.35
C VAL A 11 -24.28 -19.52 23.75
N PRO A 12 -25.02 -20.52 23.20
CA PRO A 12 -24.74 -21.93 23.48
C PRO A 12 -23.27 -22.25 23.18
N THR A 13 -22.64 -23.04 24.04
CA THR A 13 -21.24 -23.45 23.90
C THR A 13 -21.11 -24.96 23.71
N ARG A 14 -20.01 -25.37 23.07
CA ARG A 14 -19.52 -26.76 23.07
C ARG A 14 -18.16 -26.78 23.75
N THR A 15 -17.84 -27.91 24.38
CA THR A 15 -16.52 -28.09 25.01
C THR A 15 -15.55 -28.66 24.00
N GLU A 16 -14.42 -27.95 23.77
CA GLU A 16 -13.28 -28.44 22.99
C GLU A 16 -12.06 -28.64 23.89
N SER A 17 -11.00 -29.23 23.37
CA SER A 17 -9.75 -29.46 24.12
C SER A 17 -8.51 -29.25 23.28
N ASP A 18 -7.45 -28.78 23.92
CA ASP A 18 -6.09 -28.75 23.43
C ASP A 18 -5.12 -29.37 24.46
N SER A 19 -3.81 -29.20 24.29
CA SER A 19 -2.79 -29.71 25.22
C SER A 19 -2.85 -29.07 26.63
N MET A 20 -3.56 -27.93 26.77
CA MET A 20 -3.75 -27.23 28.05
C MET A 20 -5.06 -27.63 28.76
N GLY A 21 -5.87 -28.51 28.15
CA GLY A 21 -7.12 -29.00 28.72
C GLY A 21 -8.37 -28.49 28.00
N LYS A 22 -9.51 -28.63 28.67
CA LYS A 22 -10.83 -28.29 28.14
C LYS A 22 -11.13 -26.80 28.24
N ILE A 23 -11.90 -26.29 27.27
CA ILE A 23 -12.41 -24.90 27.23
C ILE A 23 -13.73 -24.87 26.44
N ASP A 24 -14.64 -23.99 26.85
CA ASP A 24 -15.89 -23.78 26.12
C ASP A 24 -15.72 -22.81 24.94
N VAL A 25 -16.31 -23.20 23.79
CA VAL A 25 -16.30 -22.48 22.54
C VAL A 25 -17.74 -22.26 22.07
N PRO A 26 -18.09 -21.07 21.52
CA PRO A 26 -19.44 -20.85 20.98
C PRO A 26 -19.84 -21.90 19.94
N MET A 27 -21.07 -22.40 20.03
CA MET A 27 -21.59 -23.47 19.14
C MET A 27 -21.64 -23.07 17.67
N ASP A 28 -21.82 -21.75 17.39
CA ASP A 28 -21.96 -21.18 16.05
C ASP A 28 -20.60 -20.83 15.41
N ARG A 29 -19.49 -21.10 16.09
CA ARG A 29 -18.13 -20.78 15.60
C ARG A 29 -17.37 -22.05 15.21
N TYR A 30 -16.64 -21.99 14.08
CA TYR A 30 -15.77 -23.10 13.65
C TYR A 30 -14.40 -23.08 14.31
N TYR A 31 -13.97 -21.96 14.92
CA TYR A 31 -12.71 -21.98 15.66
C TYR A 31 -12.81 -22.87 16.91
N GLY A 32 -11.66 -23.31 17.43
CA GLY A 32 -11.58 -24.27 18.52
C GLY A 32 -10.92 -23.73 19.78
N ALA A 33 -10.36 -24.65 20.57
CA ALA A 33 -9.81 -24.39 21.90
C ALA A 33 -8.66 -23.38 21.90
N GLN A 34 -7.69 -23.46 20.97
CA GLN A 34 -6.54 -22.58 20.94
C GLN A 34 -6.93 -21.14 20.59
N THR A 35 -7.85 -20.96 19.65
CA THR A 35 -8.41 -19.65 19.33
C THR A 35 -9.18 -19.06 20.50
N ALA A 36 -10.01 -19.84 21.19
CA ALA A 36 -10.73 -19.38 22.38
C ALA A 36 -9.79 -18.90 23.49
N ARG A 37 -8.67 -19.61 23.74
CA ARG A 37 -7.64 -19.15 24.68
C ARG A 37 -6.98 -17.84 24.24
N SER A 38 -6.67 -17.73 22.96
CA SER A 38 -6.06 -16.50 22.42
C SER A 38 -6.96 -15.29 22.62
N LEU A 39 -8.27 -15.43 22.42
CA LEU A 39 -9.24 -14.35 22.64
C LEU A 39 -9.26 -13.87 24.09
N ILE A 40 -9.01 -14.78 25.06
CA ILE A 40 -8.94 -14.44 26.48
C ILE A 40 -7.62 -13.75 26.81
N HIS A 41 -6.49 -14.30 26.34
CA HIS A 41 -5.16 -13.86 26.77
C HIS A 41 -4.66 -12.64 26.00
N PHE A 42 -5.13 -12.42 24.77
CA PHE A 42 -4.67 -11.35 23.89
C PHE A 42 -5.81 -10.36 23.53
N ALA A 43 -6.62 -9.99 24.52
CA ALA A 43 -7.66 -8.97 24.36
C ALA A 43 -7.06 -7.56 24.31
N ILE A 44 -6.14 -7.32 23.35
CA ILE A 44 -5.37 -6.09 23.19
C ILE A 44 -5.83 -5.36 21.91
N GLY A 45 -6.22 -4.09 22.04
CA GLY A 45 -6.66 -3.28 20.91
C GLY A 45 -7.92 -3.80 20.22
N LYS A 46 -8.16 -3.32 19.00
CA LYS A 46 -9.31 -3.72 18.18
C LYS A 46 -8.91 -4.33 16.84
N ASP A 47 -7.65 -4.15 16.43
CA ASP A 47 -7.16 -4.57 15.13
C ASP A 47 -7.14 -6.09 15.04
N THR A 48 -7.80 -6.62 14.03
CA THR A 48 -7.86 -8.06 13.74
C THR A 48 -6.94 -8.42 12.58
N MET A 49 -6.67 -9.72 12.42
CA MET A 49 -5.90 -10.19 11.27
C MET A 49 -6.59 -9.81 9.96
N PRO A 50 -5.84 -9.22 8.99
CA PRO A 50 -6.39 -8.83 7.71
C PRO A 50 -7.03 -10.01 6.95
N PRO A 51 -8.20 -9.81 6.32
CA PRO A 51 -8.86 -10.86 5.51
C PRO A 51 -7.96 -11.42 4.40
N GLU A 52 -7.09 -10.62 3.83
CA GLU A 52 -6.13 -10.99 2.78
C GLU A 52 -5.14 -12.04 3.29
N LEU A 53 -4.67 -11.88 4.53
CA LEU A 53 -3.80 -12.88 5.19
C LEU A 53 -4.55 -14.19 5.42
N ILE A 54 -5.80 -14.14 5.91
CA ILE A 54 -6.64 -15.32 6.13
C ILE A 54 -6.89 -16.06 4.82
N ARG A 55 -7.21 -15.33 3.74
CA ARG A 55 -7.35 -15.89 2.39
C ARG A 55 -6.08 -16.60 1.94
N SER A 56 -4.93 -16.00 2.20
CA SER A 56 -3.62 -16.55 1.85
C SER A 56 -3.30 -17.83 2.63
N PHE A 57 -3.68 -17.90 3.89
CA PHE A 57 -3.67 -19.15 4.65
C PHE A 57 -4.57 -20.21 4.03
N GLY A 58 -5.77 -19.87 3.57
CA GLY A 58 -6.65 -20.78 2.85
C GLY A 58 -5.97 -21.39 1.63
N ILE A 59 -5.30 -20.57 0.80
CA ILE A 59 -4.53 -21.02 -0.36
C ILE A 59 -3.41 -21.98 0.06
N LEU A 60 -2.64 -21.60 1.10
CA LEU A 60 -1.55 -22.42 1.63
C LEU A 60 -2.03 -23.76 2.15
N LYS A 61 -3.11 -23.78 2.95
CA LYS A 61 -3.66 -25.04 3.51
C LYS A 61 -4.23 -25.94 2.42
N LYS A 62 -4.89 -25.38 1.42
CA LYS A 62 -5.35 -26.13 0.24
C LYS A 62 -4.16 -26.76 -0.51
N ALA A 63 -3.13 -25.99 -0.78
CA ALA A 63 -1.92 -26.47 -1.45
C ALA A 63 -1.23 -27.59 -0.66
N ALA A 64 -1.06 -27.40 0.65
CA ALA A 64 -0.44 -28.38 1.54
C ALA A 64 -1.23 -29.71 1.58
N ALA A 65 -2.56 -29.65 1.66
CA ALA A 65 -3.40 -30.84 1.64
C ALA A 65 -3.29 -31.63 0.34
N LEU A 66 -3.33 -30.94 -0.81
CA LEU A 66 -3.16 -31.54 -2.13
C LEU A 66 -1.78 -32.20 -2.28
N VAL A 67 -0.73 -31.51 -1.87
CA VAL A 67 0.65 -32.04 -1.95
C VAL A 67 0.86 -33.22 -1.00
N ASN A 68 0.36 -33.15 0.23
CA ASN A 68 0.45 -34.29 1.16
C ASN A 68 -0.33 -35.52 0.65
N ARG A 69 -1.45 -35.33 -0.03
CA ARG A 69 -2.16 -36.41 -0.74
C ARG A 69 -1.28 -37.01 -1.84
N ASP A 70 -0.72 -36.17 -2.70
CA ASP A 70 0.10 -36.62 -3.85
C ASP A 70 1.41 -37.31 -3.41
N LEU A 71 1.87 -37.02 -2.19
CA LEU A 71 3.01 -37.66 -1.54
C LEU A 71 2.62 -38.90 -0.71
N GLY A 72 1.33 -39.31 -0.74
CA GLY A 72 0.83 -40.49 -0.03
C GLY A 72 0.79 -40.34 1.50
N LYS A 73 0.87 -39.09 2.02
CA LYS A 73 0.82 -38.79 3.48
C LYS A 73 -0.58 -38.54 4.00
N LEU A 74 -1.49 -38.08 3.15
CA LEU A 74 -2.88 -37.78 3.48
C LEU A 74 -3.79 -38.56 2.54
N SER A 75 -4.87 -39.16 3.06
CA SER A 75 -5.84 -39.87 2.22
C SER A 75 -6.60 -38.91 1.31
N GLU A 76 -7.07 -39.39 0.18
CA GLU A 76 -7.85 -38.60 -0.78
C GLU A 76 -9.11 -38.01 -0.15
N GLU A 77 -9.82 -38.80 0.66
CA GLU A 77 -11.03 -38.37 1.37
C GLU A 77 -10.75 -37.17 2.29
N LYS A 78 -9.70 -37.25 3.12
CA LYS A 78 -9.31 -36.16 4.01
C LYS A 78 -8.85 -34.92 3.23
N ALA A 79 -8.07 -35.11 2.17
CA ALA A 79 -7.63 -34.01 1.33
C ALA A 79 -8.83 -33.28 0.69
N ASN A 80 -9.83 -34.01 0.21
CA ASN A 80 -11.04 -33.42 -0.38
C ASN A 80 -11.84 -32.61 0.65
N LEU A 81 -12.01 -33.08 1.88
CA LEU A 81 -12.68 -32.35 2.96
C LEU A 81 -11.93 -31.08 3.34
N ILE A 82 -10.60 -31.15 3.47
CA ILE A 82 -9.74 -29.99 3.79
C ILE A 82 -9.80 -28.97 2.65
N THR A 83 -9.66 -29.39 1.39
CA THR A 83 -9.67 -28.47 0.24
C THR A 83 -11.01 -27.77 0.06
N GLN A 84 -12.13 -28.49 0.25
CA GLN A 84 -13.47 -27.89 0.22
C GLN A 84 -13.64 -26.83 1.30
N SER A 85 -13.18 -27.11 2.53
CA SER A 85 -13.24 -26.14 3.63
C SER A 85 -12.32 -24.96 3.41
N ALA A 86 -11.12 -25.20 2.87
CA ALA A 86 -10.16 -24.14 2.51
C ALA A 86 -10.71 -23.22 1.40
N ASP A 87 -11.48 -23.74 0.44
CA ASP A 87 -12.13 -22.92 -0.58
C ASP A 87 -13.17 -21.96 0.02
N GLU A 88 -13.87 -22.36 1.08
CA GLU A 88 -14.76 -21.45 1.80
C GLU A 88 -13.98 -20.36 2.56
N VAL A 89 -12.77 -20.64 3.07
CA VAL A 89 -11.87 -19.63 3.65
C VAL A 89 -11.37 -18.68 2.57
N ILE A 90 -10.90 -19.19 1.43
CA ILE A 90 -10.41 -18.40 0.29
C ILE A 90 -11.49 -17.44 -0.22
N SER A 91 -12.72 -17.90 -0.33
CA SER A 91 -13.85 -17.07 -0.80
C SER A 91 -14.33 -16.02 0.20
N GLY A 92 -13.82 -16.04 1.46
CA GLY A 92 -14.25 -15.16 2.54
C GLY A 92 -15.58 -15.57 3.21
N LYS A 93 -16.20 -16.68 2.81
CA LYS A 93 -17.47 -17.15 3.37
C LYS A 93 -17.40 -17.43 4.89
N LEU A 94 -16.21 -17.74 5.38
CA LEU A 94 -15.97 -18.06 6.80
C LEU A 94 -15.29 -16.92 7.58
N GLN A 95 -15.27 -15.69 7.05
CA GLN A 95 -14.52 -14.56 7.64
C GLN A 95 -14.86 -14.29 9.12
N GLU A 96 -16.11 -14.46 9.52
CA GLU A 96 -16.54 -14.23 10.91
C GLU A 96 -15.95 -15.22 11.94
N HIS A 97 -15.30 -16.29 11.48
CA HIS A 97 -14.64 -17.29 12.33
C HIS A 97 -13.17 -16.98 12.61
N PHE A 98 -12.66 -15.80 12.17
CA PHE A 98 -11.28 -15.35 12.34
C PHE A 98 -11.21 -14.07 13.20
N PRO A 99 -11.55 -14.15 14.51
CA PRO A 99 -11.67 -12.94 15.35
C PRO A 99 -10.37 -12.50 16.03
N LEU A 100 -9.24 -13.17 15.75
CA LEU A 100 -8.00 -12.94 16.50
C LEU A 100 -7.40 -11.57 16.23
N ARG A 101 -6.86 -10.98 17.31
CA ARG A 101 -6.14 -9.71 17.26
C ARG A 101 -4.76 -9.90 16.63
N ILE A 102 -4.24 -8.83 16.04
CA ILE A 102 -2.85 -8.80 15.57
C ILE A 102 -1.85 -8.85 16.74
N TRP A 103 -2.26 -8.33 17.91
CA TRP A 103 -1.49 -8.33 19.15
C TRP A 103 -1.58 -9.70 19.84
N GLN A 104 -0.92 -10.68 19.25
CA GLN A 104 -0.85 -12.08 19.71
C GLN A 104 0.61 -12.54 19.77
N THR A 105 0.87 -13.85 19.89
CA THR A 105 2.26 -14.34 19.79
C THR A 105 2.89 -13.90 18.47
N GLY A 106 4.10 -13.38 18.53
CA GLY A 106 4.78 -12.79 17.38
C GLY A 106 5.15 -13.78 16.26
N SER A 107 5.10 -15.09 16.54
CA SER A 107 5.22 -16.15 15.52
C SER A 107 3.97 -16.30 14.66
N GLY A 108 2.81 -15.79 15.13
CA GLY A 108 1.51 -15.97 14.47
C GLY A 108 0.89 -17.35 14.69
N THR A 109 1.37 -18.11 15.67
CA THR A 109 0.86 -19.48 15.93
C THR A 109 -0.63 -19.52 16.18
N GLN A 110 -1.21 -18.55 16.93
CA GLN A 110 -2.64 -18.53 17.16
C GLN A 110 -3.43 -18.37 15.87
N THR A 111 -3.00 -17.54 14.94
CA THR A 111 -3.66 -17.39 13.64
C THR A 111 -3.54 -18.66 12.79
N ASN A 112 -2.37 -19.29 12.73
CA ASN A 112 -2.22 -20.57 12.04
C ASN A 112 -3.17 -21.64 12.63
N MET A 113 -3.27 -21.70 13.98
CA MET A 113 -4.17 -22.63 14.63
C MET A 113 -5.64 -22.27 14.44
N ASN A 114 -5.99 -20.99 14.43
CA ASN A 114 -7.33 -20.53 14.11
C ASN A 114 -7.76 -21.05 12.71
N VAL A 115 -6.90 -20.92 11.71
CA VAL A 115 -7.18 -21.45 10.36
C VAL A 115 -7.29 -22.98 10.39
N ASN A 116 -6.40 -23.67 11.09
CA ASN A 116 -6.45 -25.14 11.21
C ASN A 116 -7.74 -25.62 11.88
N GLU A 117 -8.14 -24.96 12.97
CA GLU A 117 -9.36 -25.28 13.71
C GLU A 117 -10.62 -25.03 12.88
N VAL A 118 -10.70 -23.88 12.18
CA VAL A 118 -11.83 -23.54 11.31
C VAL A 118 -11.96 -24.54 10.17
N ILE A 119 -10.87 -24.86 9.47
CA ILE A 119 -10.88 -25.84 8.38
C ILE A 119 -11.26 -27.23 8.91
N SER A 120 -10.69 -27.64 10.05
CA SER A 120 -10.99 -28.95 10.67
C SER A 120 -12.47 -29.05 11.05
N ASN A 121 -13.01 -28.11 11.81
CA ASN A 121 -14.41 -28.16 12.27
C ASN A 121 -15.38 -28.01 11.09
N ARG A 122 -15.07 -27.22 10.07
CA ARG A 122 -15.89 -27.16 8.87
C ARG A 122 -15.88 -28.46 8.07
N ALA A 123 -14.70 -29.07 7.92
CA ALA A 123 -14.56 -30.39 7.28
C ALA A 123 -15.32 -31.50 8.04
N ILE A 124 -15.25 -31.49 9.37
CA ILE A 124 -16.02 -32.42 10.24
C ILE A 124 -17.52 -32.24 10.01
N GLN A 125 -18.00 -31.00 9.96
CA GLN A 125 -19.42 -30.72 9.72
C GLN A 125 -19.85 -31.18 8.31
N ILE A 126 -19.05 -30.97 7.28
CA ILE A 126 -19.29 -31.43 5.91
C ILE A 126 -19.41 -32.97 5.88
N ALA A 127 -18.58 -33.66 6.66
CA ALA A 127 -18.61 -35.11 6.79
C ALA A 127 -19.76 -35.63 7.69
N GLY A 128 -20.62 -34.77 8.24
CA GLY A 128 -21.72 -35.12 9.13
C GLY A 128 -21.27 -35.48 10.55
N GLY A 129 -20.06 -35.11 10.95
CA GLY A 129 -19.50 -35.36 12.28
C GLY A 129 -19.83 -34.24 13.28
N GLU A 130 -19.41 -34.44 14.54
CA GLU A 130 -19.57 -33.49 15.64
C GLU A 130 -18.36 -32.55 15.72
N MET A 131 -18.59 -31.24 15.64
CA MET A 131 -17.54 -30.24 15.78
C MET A 131 -16.80 -30.37 17.11
N GLY A 132 -15.48 -30.21 17.10
CA GLY A 132 -14.63 -30.41 18.28
C GLY A 132 -14.18 -31.84 18.52
N SER A 133 -14.80 -32.83 17.82
CA SER A 133 -14.43 -34.25 17.93
C SER A 133 -13.03 -34.58 17.36
N LYS A 134 -12.49 -33.70 16.52
CA LYS A 134 -11.23 -33.91 15.77
C LYS A 134 -11.28 -35.14 14.83
N LYS A 135 -12.46 -35.57 14.44
CA LYS A 135 -12.71 -36.73 13.55
C LYS A 135 -13.79 -36.38 12.52
N PRO A 136 -13.59 -36.68 11.22
CA PRO A 136 -12.44 -37.39 10.64
C PRO A 136 -11.18 -36.53 10.42
N ILE A 137 -11.23 -35.21 10.64
CA ILE A 137 -10.14 -34.30 10.41
C ILE A 137 -9.60 -33.73 11.71
N HIS A 138 -8.27 -33.89 11.96
CA HIS A 138 -7.59 -33.32 13.10
C HIS A 138 -6.86 -32.01 12.69
N PRO A 139 -6.99 -30.91 13.46
CA PRO A 139 -6.38 -29.61 13.08
C PRO A 139 -4.87 -29.65 12.99
N ASN A 140 -4.18 -30.41 13.86
CA ASN A 140 -2.72 -30.52 13.83
C ASN A 140 -2.23 -31.64 12.91
N ASP A 141 -2.82 -32.85 13.02
CA ASP A 141 -2.28 -34.03 12.34
C ASP A 141 -2.62 -34.06 10.86
N ASP A 142 -3.78 -33.51 10.45
CA ASP A 142 -4.24 -33.51 9.07
C ASP A 142 -4.09 -32.14 8.40
N VAL A 143 -4.67 -31.07 8.98
CA VAL A 143 -4.64 -29.73 8.35
C VAL A 143 -3.25 -29.10 8.38
N ASN A 144 -2.50 -29.29 9.48
CA ASN A 144 -1.15 -28.78 9.66
C ASN A 144 -0.03 -29.77 9.29
N MET A 145 -0.38 -30.89 8.65
CA MET A 145 0.58 -31.93 8.24
C MET A 145 1.75 -31.36 7.43
N SER A 146 2.98 -31.76 7.76
CA SER A 146 4.23 -31.30 7.15
C SER A 146 4.55 -29.80 7.34
N GLN A 147 3.92 -29.15 8.31
CA GLN A 147 4.01 -27.70 8.51
C GLN A 147 4.32 -27.34 9.96
N SER A 148 4.79 -26.12 10.17
CA SER A 148 4.84 -25.42 11.45
C SER A 148 4.20 -24.04 11.28
N SER A 149 3.76 -23.40 12.36
CA SER A 149 3.41 -21.98 12.33
C SER A 149 4.58 -21.11 11.88
N ASN A 150 5.79 -21.57 12.14
CA ASN A 150 7.01 -20.82 11.86
C ASN A 150 7.29 -20.66 10.36
N ASP A 151 6.91 -21.64 9.53
CA ASP A 151 7.05 -21.57 8.07
C ASP A 151 5.73 -21.19 7.36
N THR A 152 4.56 -21.55 7.91
CA THR A 152 3.27 -21.21 7.30
C THR A 152 2.93 -19.74 7.40
N PHE A 153 3.16 -19.12 8.57
CA PHE A 153 2.80 -17.72 8.74
C PHE A 153 3.61 -16.80 7.81
N PRO A 154 4.96 -16.87 7.72
CA PRO A 154 5.70 -16.06 6.76
C PRO A 154 5.38 -16.41 5.31
N ALA A 155 5.08 -17.68 4.98
CA ALA A 155 4.61 -18.01 3.64
C ALA A 155 3.27 -17.31 3.31
N ALA A 156 2.30 -17.35 4.25
CA ALA A 156 1.03 -16.65 4.08
C ALA A 156 1.22 -15.12 4.00
N MET A 157 2.17 -14.53 4.77
CA MET A 157 2.55 -13.11 4.65
C MET A 157 2.99 -12.76 3.23
N HIS A 158 3.89 -13.54 2.65
CA HIS A 158 4.41 -13.32 1.31
C HIS A 158 3.32 -13.49 0.25
N ILE A 159 2.46 -14.52 0.37
CA ILE A 159 1.32 -14.72 -0.54
C ILE A 159 0.38 -13.50 -0.50
N ALA A 160 0.03 -13.02 0.69
CA ALA A 160 -0.84 -11.86 0.85
C ALA A 160 -0.19 -10.59 0.30
N ALA A 161 1.05 -10.31 0.70
CA ALA A 161 1.80 -9.13 0.28
C ALA A 161 1.97 -9.08 -1.24
N ALA A 162 2.41 -10.17 -1.86
CA ALA A 162 2.60 -10.24 -3.31
C ALA A 162 1.29 -10.11 -4.08
N THR A 163 0.22 -10.76 -3.60
CA THR A 163 -1.08 -10.74 -4.26
C THR A 163 -1.70 -9.34 -4.24
N GLU A 164 -1.74 -8.68 -3.07
CA GLU A 164 -2.34 -7.36 -2.94
C GLU A 164 -1.51 -6.28 -3.63
N THR A 165 -0.19 -6.36 -3.56
CA THR A 165 0.70 -5.45 -4.29
C THR A 165 0.48 -5.56 -5.80
N SER A 166 0.41 -6.79 -6.32
CA SER A 166 0.28 -7.07 -7.76
C SER A 166 -1.09 -6.72 -8.31
N ARG A 167 -2.18 -7.06 -7.57
CA ARG A 167 -3.55 -7.01 -8.08
C ARG A 167 -4.32 -5.75 -7.69
N ARG A 168 -3.93 -5.09 -6.59
CA ARG A 168 -4.59 -3.89 -6.08
C ARG A 168 -3.73 -2.65 -6.27
N LEU A 169 -2.49 -2.64 -5.76
CA LEU A 169 -1.66 -1.45 -5.74
C LEU A 169 -1.12 -1.05 -7.11
N LEU A 170 -0.43 -1.96 -7.81
CA LEU A 170 0.18 -1.64 -9.11
C LEU A 170 -0.82 -1.13 -10.14
N PRO A 171 -2.03 -1.72 -10.30
CA PRO A 171 -3.05 -1.17 -11.18
C PRO A 171 -3.52 0.24 -10.78
N ALA A 172 -3.64 0.53 -9.48
CA ALA A 172 -4.05 1.85 -8.98
C ALA A 172 -2.97 2.91 -9.24
N VAL A 173 -1.70 2.59 -9.00
CA VAL A 173 -0.56 3.47 -9.33
C VAL A 173 -0.49 3.73 -10.84
N LYS A 174 -0.67 2.69 -11.65
CA LYS A 174 -0.72 2.83 -13.10
C LYS A 174 -1.87 3.73 -13.56
N LYS A 175 -3.06 3.58 -12.98
CA LYS A 175 -4.23 4.44 -13.27
C LYS A 175 -3.91 5.91 -12.99
N LEU A 176 -3.28 6.20 -11.85
CA LEU A 176 -2.87 7.55 -11.49
C LEU A 176 -1.80 8.11 -12.45
N ARG A 177 -0.79 7.30 -12.74
CA ARG A 177 0.26 7.64 -13.71
C ARG A 177 -0.33 7.98 -15.09
N ASP A 178 -1.24 7.16 -15.59
CA ASP A 178 -1.83 7.35 -16.92
C ASP A 178 -2.75 8.58 -16.97
N ALA A 179 -3.48 8.89 -15.89
CA ALA A 179 -4.29 10.09 -15.78
C ALA A 179 -3.43 11.37 -15.78
N LEU A 180 -2.32 11.37 -15.05
CA LEU A 180 -1.37 12.50 -15.05
C LEU A 180 -0.67 12.65 -16.40
N ASP A 181 -0.34 11.55 -17.10
CA ASP A 181 0.24 11.58 -18.44
C ASP A 181 -0.73 12.17 -19.49
N ALA A 182 -2.01 11.84 -19.38
CA ALA A 182 -3.04 12.46 -20.21
C ALA A 182 -3.08 13.98 -20.02
N LYS A 183 -3.05 14.45 -18.76
CA LYS A 183 -2.98 15.88 -18.44
C LYS A 183 -1.65 16.53 -18.88
N ALA A 184 -0.54 15.83 -18.74
CA ALA A 184 0.75 16.32 -19.24
C ALA A 184 0.72 16.59 -20.74
N ARG A 185 0.11 15.69 -21.52
CA ARG A 185 -0.04 15.88 -22.98
C ARG A 185 -1.03 16.99 -23.33
N GLU A 186 -2.17 17.06 -22.62
CA GLU A 186 -3.18 18.10 -22.79
C GLU A 186 -2.59 19.50 -22.58
N PHE A 187 -1.74 19.66 -21.55
CA PHE A 187 -1.21 20.94 -21.11
C PHE A 187 0.19 21.26 -21.65
N MET A 188 0.73 20.45 -22.56
CA MET A 188 2.11 20.57 -23.03
C MET A 188 2.43 21.93 -23.70
N GLY A 189 1.45 22.53 -24.35
CA GLY A 189 1.63 23.81 -25.04
C GLY A 189 1.45 25.06 -24.16
N VAL A 190 1.13 24.91 -22.87
CA VAL A 190 0.84 26.06 -22.00
C VAL A 190 2.07 26.45 -21.18
N VAL A 191 2.67 27.57 -21.52
CA VAL A 191 3.83 28.12 -20.80
C VAL A 191 3.39 28.74 -19.48
N LYS A 192 4.12 28.44 -18.41
CA LYS A 192 3.94 28.97 -17.05
C LYS A 192 5.28 29.38 -16.43
N ILE A 193 5.23 30.06 -15.30
CA ILE A 193 6.40 30.32 -14.49
C ILE A 193 6.77 29.08 -13.67
N GLY A 194 8.04 28.66 -13.74
CA GLY A 194 8.59 27.71 -12.81
C GLY A 194 8.77 28.33 -11.42
N ARG A 195 8.84 27.49 -10.40
CA ARG A 195 9.16 27.92 -9.02
C ARG A 195 10.19 27.02 -8.39
N THR A 196 11.24 27.64 -7.84
CA THR A 196 12.22 27.00 -6.98
C THR A 196 12.26 27.74 -5.64
N HIS A 197 12.34 27.04 -4.51
CA HIS A 197 12.23 27.64 -3.17
C HIS A 197 10.90 28.42 -2.95
N LEU A 198 9.85 28.09 -3.69
CA LEU A 198 8.59 28.87 -3.80
C LEU A 198 8.78 30.29 -4.36
N GLN A 199 9.94 30.59 -4.93
CA GLN A 199 10.23 31.85 -5.63
C GLN A 199 10.12 31.67 -7.14
N ASP A 200 9.83 32.75 -7.85
CA ASP A 200 9.74 32.75 -9.30
C ASP A 200 11.05 32.26 -9.93
N ALA A 201 10.93 31.41 -10.93
CA ALA A 201 12.04 30.89 -11.72
C ALA A 201 11.76 31.05 -13.21
N THR A 202 12.64 30.49 -14.04
CA THR A 202 12.48 30.53 -15.50
C THR A 202 11.24 29.73 -15.94
N PRO A 203 10.67 30.08 -17.11
CA PRO A 203 9.49 29.36 -17.65
C PRO A 203 9.74 27.90 -17.92
N LEU A 204 8.65 27.13 -17.80
CA LEU A 204 8.46 25.79 -18.32
C LEU A 204 7.03 25.66 -18.81
N THR A 205 6.63 24.54 -19.39
CA THR A 205 5.21 24.31 -19.67
C THR A 205 4.52 23.56 -18.52
N VAL A 206 3.22 23.72 -18.38
CA VAL A 206 2.40 22.93 -17.42
C VAL A 206 2.57 21.45 -17.70
N GLY A 207 2.57 21.05 -18.97
CA GLY A 207 2.79 19.65 -19.35
C GLY A 207 4.15 19.12 -18.92
N GLN A 208 5.22 19.94 -18.98
CA GLN A 208 6.55 19.54 -18.46
C GLN A 208 6.52 19.32 -16.94
N GLU A 209 5.82 20.17 -16.18
CA GLU A 209 5.64 20.01 -14.73
C GLU A 209 4.92 18.70 -14.41
N PHE A 210 3.80 18.41 -15.08
CA PHE A 210 3.07 17.15 -14.92
C PHE A 210 3.91 15.93 -15.36
N SER A 211 4.70 16.04 -16.42
CA SER A 211 5.58 14.95 -16.87
C SER A 211 6.63 14.56 -15.81
N GLY A 212 7.05 15.51 -14.99
CA GLY A 212 7.89 15.24 -13.83
C GLY A 212 7.20 14.32 -12.82
N TRP A 213 5.92 14.56 -12.53
CA TRP A 213 5.13 13.69 -11.64
C TRP A 213 4.92 12.29 -12.23
N VAL A 214 4.65 12.21 -13.54
CA VAL A 214 4.55 10.93 -14.26
C VAL A 214 5.84 10.12 -14.11
N SER A 215 7.00 10.76 -14.30
CA SER A 215 8.30 10.10 -14.16
C SER A 215 8.57 9.56 -12.75
N LEU A 216 8.11 10.26 -11.70
CA LEU A 216 8.19 9.75 -10.32
C LEU A 216 7.43 8.42 -10.19
N LEU A 217 6.19 8.36 -10.66
CA LEU A 217 5.34 7.17 -10.58
C LEU A 217 5.87 6.01 -11.44
N ASP A 218 6.44 6.27 -12.62
CA ASP A 218 7.10 5.26 -13.45
C ASP A 218 8.26 4.59 -12.69
N ARG A 219 9.07 5.41 -11.99
CA ARG A 219 10.17 4.92 -11.17
C ARG A 219 9.69 4.15 -9.94
N ASP A 220 8.59 4.60 -9.31
CA ASP A 220 8.02 3.92 -8.16
C ASP A 220 7.41 2.57 -8.56
N GLY A 221 6.72 2.49 -9.69
CA GLY A 221 6.27 1.22 -10.25
C GLY A 221 7.41 0.23 -10.48
N THR A 222 8.54 0.71 -10.99
CA THR A 222 9.76 -0.11 -11.17
C THR A 222 10.31 -0.61 -9.82
N ARG A 223 10.41 0.25 -8.80
CA ARG A 223 10.89 -0.12 -7.46
C ARG A 223 9.99 -1.17 -6.80
N ILE A 224 8.67 -0.99 -6.92
CA ILE A 224 7.69 -1.95 -6.39
C ILE A 224 7.81 -3.29 -7.11
N ALA A 225 7.99 -3.30 -8.44
CA ALA A 225 8.16 -4.53 -9.21
C ALA A 225 9.43 -5.28 -8.81
N VAL A 226 10.54 -4.58 -8.54
CA VAL A 226 11.77 -5.19 -8.01
C VAL A 226 11.54 -5.80 -6.62
N ALA A 227 10.84 -5.08 -5.74
CA ALA A 227 10.56 -5.58 -4.39
C ALA A 227 9.59 -6.78 -4.41
N LEU A 228 8.67 -6.81 -5.37
CA LEU A 228 7.71 -7.92 -5.53
C LEU A 228 8.42 -9.25 -5.79
N ASP A 229 9.56 -9.27 -6.48
CA ASP A 229 10.29 -10.53 -6.78
C ASP A 229 10.72 -11.27 -5.50
N GLY A 230 11.22 -10.56 -4.49
CA GLY A 230 11.58 -11.17 -3.19
C GLY A 230 10.37 -11.72 -2.43
N LEU A 231 9.19 -11.11 -2.57
CA LEU A 231 7.96 -11.61 -1.97
C LEU A 231 7.45 -12.92 -2.58
N LEU A 232 7.99 -13.35 -3.72
CA LEU A 232 7.63 -14.63 -4.34
C LEU A 232 8.34 -15.83 -3.71
N ASP A 233 9.32 -15.62 -2.84
CA ASP A 233 10.06 -16.66 -2.14
C ASP A 233 9.33 -17.09 -0.87
N LEU A 234 8.96 -18.38 -0.77
CA LEU A 234 8.14 -18.90 0.32
C LEU A 234 8.95 -19.70 1.34
N ALA A 235 8.72 -19.44 2.61
CA ALA A 235 9.31 -20.16 3.74
C ALA A 235 8.77 -21.59 3.92
N ILE A 236 7.64 -21.93 3.29
CA ILE A 236 6.96 -23.23 3.45
C ILE A 236 7.91 -24.41 3.23
N GLY A 237 7.81 -25.40 4.10
CA GLY A 237 8.68 -26.58 4.14
C GLY A 237 9.91 -26.45 5.04
N GLY A 238 10.16 -25.25 5.63
CA GLY A 238 11.19 -25.07 6.65
C GLY A 238 10.83 -25.70 8.00
N THR A 239 9.56 -25.87 8.25
CA THR A 239 8.97 -26.35 9.50
C THR A 239 9.41 -25.53 10.72
N ALA A 240 9.92 -26.16 11.79
CA ALA A 240 10.13 -25.49 13.07
C ALA A 240 11.29 -24.47 13.06
N VAL A 241 12.43 -24.79 12.42
CA VAL A 241 13.67 -24.02 12.47
C VAL A 241 14.40 -23.91 11.11
N GLY A 242 13.81 -24.41 10.05
CA GLY A 242 14.39 -24.36 8.69
C GLY A 242 14.91 -25.70 8.17
N THR A 243 14.94 -26.75 8.98
CA THR A 243 15.49 -28.07 8.62
C THR A 243 14.51 -28.95 7.83
N GLY A 244 13.20 -28.59 7.81
CA GLY A 244 12.17 -29.42 7.20
C GLY A 244 11.83 -30.69 7.98
N LEU A 245 12.09 -30.71 9.30
CA LEU A 245 11.81 -31.85 10.15
C LEU A 245 10.34 -32.29 10.02
N ASN A 246 10.11 -33.60 9.87
CA ASN A 246 8.80 -34.24 9.69
C ASN A 246 8.07 -33.92 8.38
N ALA A 247 8.66 -33.19 7.44
CA ALA A 247 8.15 -32.99 6.10
C ALA A 247 8.80 -34.00 5.11
N HIS A 248 8.07 -34.32 4.02
CA HIS A 248 8.65 -35.08 2.92
C HIS A 248 9.69 -34.19 2.19
N PRO A 249 10.84 -34.75 1.71
CA PRO A 249 11.87 -33.94 1.03
C PRO A 249 11.37 -33.08 -0.13
N GLU A 250 10.36 -33.55 -0.86
CA GLU A 250 9.77 -32.82 -1.99
C GLU A 250 8.66 -31.84 -1.59
N PHE A 251 8.28 -31.80 -0.30
CA PHE A 251 7.11 -31.03 0.14
C PHE A 251 7.28 -29.51 -0.15
N ALA A 252 8.42 -28.94 0.17
CA ALA A 252 8.66 -27.50 0.03
C ALA A 252 8.47 -27.02 -1.43
N GLU A 253 9.11 -27.69 -2.38
CA GLU A 253 9.05 -27.34 -3.80
C GLU A 253 7.66 -27.56 -4.38
N ARG A 254 7.04 -28.71 -4.07
CA ARG A 254 5.68 -29.02 -4.57
C ARG A 254 4.63 -28.11 -3.97
N ALA A 255 4.77 -27.73 -2.69
CA ALA A 255 3.83 -26.80 -2.03
C ALA A 255 3.95 -25.40 -2.63
N ALA A 256 5.17 -24.88 -2.83
CA ALA A 256 5.36 -23.57 -3.46
C ALA A 256 4.79 -23.54 -4.90
N LYS A 257 5.04 -24.58 -5.69
CA LYS A 257 4.46 -24.71 -7.03
C LYS A 257 2.94 -24.77 -7.01
N LYS A 258 2.36 -25.52 -6.07
CA LYS A 258 0.90 -25.61 -5.95
C LYS A 258 0.28 -24.27 -5.49
N ILE A 259 0.95 -23.54 -4.60
CA ILE A 259 0.56 -22.18 -4.21
C ILE A 259 0.62 -21.25 -5.43
N ALA A 260 1.66 -21.33 -6.25
CA ALA A 260 1.79 -20.54 -7.47
C ALA A 260 0.61 -20.78 -8.44
N GLU A 261 0.24 -22.04 -8.65
CA GLU A 261 -0.92 -22.41 -9.48
C GLU A 261 -2.24 -21.84 -8.93
N LEU A 262 -2.47 -21.95 -7.62
CA LEU A 262 -3.71 -21.50 -6.97
C LEU A 262 -3.81 -19.97 -6.87
N ALA A 263 -2.69 -19.31 -6.61
CA ALA A 263 -2.64 -17.86 -6.46
C ALA A 263 -2.47 -17.12 -7.79
N GLY A 264 -2.00 -17.79 -8.86
CA GLY A 264 -1.74 -17.18 -10.17
C GLY A 264 -0.58 -16.20 -10.17
N LEU A 265 0.42 -16.41 -9.31
CA LEU A 265 1.68 -15.68 -9.24
C LEU A 265 2.84 -16.69 -9.14
N PRO A 266 4.03 -16.41 -9.65
CA PRO A 266 5.12 -17.38 -9.78
C PRO A 266 5.87 -17.59 -8.45
N PHE A 267 5.16 -17.98 -7.41
CA PHE A 267 5.74 -18.32 -6.11
C PHE A 267 6.70 -19.51 -6.25
N ARG A 268 7.79 -19.46 -5.47
CA ARG A 268 8.84 -20.47 -5.45
C ARG A 268 9.30 -20.73 -4.00
N SER A 269 9.96 -21.87 -3.82
CA SER A 269 10.52 -22.25 -2.53
C SER A 269 11.76 -21.41 -2.23
N HIS A 270 11.81 -20.73 -1.10
CA HIS A 270 12.98 -19.93 -0.69
C HIS A 270 14.23 -20.84 -0.60
N PRO A 271 15.37 -20.46 -1.17
CA PRO A 271 16.56 -21.31 -1.22
C PRO A 271 17.18 -21.57 0.16
N ASN A 272 16.96 -20.70 1.13
CA ASN A 272 17.46 -20.84 2.50
C ASN A 272 16.33 -20.67 3.52
N LYS A 273 15.83 -21.77 4.06
CA LYS A 273 14.72 -21.75 5.02
C LYS A 273 15.10 -21.16 6.38
N PHE A 274 16.39 -21.19 6.73
CA PHE A 274 16.86 -20.58 7.99
C PHE A 274 16.70 -19.05 7.93
N ALA A 275 17.08 -18.43 6.82
CA ALA A 275 16.89 -17.00 6.60
C ALA A 275 15.41 -16.63 6.59
N SER A 276 14.57 -17.36 5.84
CA SER A 276 13.15 -17.03 5.65
C SER A 276 12.26 -17.21 6.89
N LEU A 277 12.77 -17.88 7.95
CA LEU A 277 12.10 -17.98 9.24
C LEU A 277 12.59 -16.93 10.24
N SER A 278 13.88 -16.60 10.22
CA SER A 278 14.54 -15.75 11.19
C SER A 278 14.55 -14.26 10.82
N ALA A 279 14.37 -13.94 9.55
CA ALA A 279 14.33 -12.58 9.03
C ALA A 279 13.21 -12.41 7.99
N HIS A 280 12.75 -11.16 7.80
CA HIS A 280 11.71 -10.82 6.81
C HIS A 280 12.14 -9.59 6.01
N ASP A 281 13.37 -9.64 5.50
CA ASP A 281 14.02 -8.54 4.77
C ASP A 281 13.21 -8.15 3.53
N GLU A 282 12.54 -9.11 2.87
CA GLU A 282 11.69 -8.89 1.69
C GLU A 282 10.47 -8.03 2.02
N ILE A 283 9.85 -8.22 3.19
CA ILE A 283 8.75 -7.36 3.65
C ILE A 283 9.27 -5.96 3.99
N VAL A 284 10.44 -5.86 4.64
CA VAL A 284 11.08 -4.57 4.96
C VAL A 284 11.43 -3.82 3.68
N PHE A 285 12.05 -4.48 2.71
CA PHE A 285 12.42 -3.89 1.43
C PHE A 285 11.19 -3.44 0.63
N ALA A 286 10.17 -4.29 0.56
CA ALA A 286 8.92 -3.96 -0.10
C ALA A 286 8.22 -2.76 0.57
N SER A 287 8.20 -2.70 1.89
CA SER A 287 7.69 -1.54 2.65
C SER A 287 8.46 -0.25 2.32
N GLY A 288 9.79 -0.33 2.19
CA GLY A 288 10.62 0.79 1.75
C GLY A 288 10.26 1.30 0.35
N ALA A 289 9.86 0.40 -0.56
CA ALA A 289 9.36 0.79 -1.88
C ALA A 289 8.01 1.52 -1.77
N LEU A 290 7.09 1.05 -0.91
CA LEU A 290 5.81 1.72 -0.64
C LEU A 290 6.03 3.11 -0.01
N LYS A 291 6.98 3.25 0.92
CA LYS A 291 7.36 4.55 1.49
C LYS A 291 7.88 5.50 0.40
N THR A 292 8.65 5.01 -0.56
CA THR A 292 9.13 5.84 -1.66
C THR A 292 7.97 6.35 -2.52
N LEU A 293 7.01 5.49 -2.85
CA LEU A 293 5.76 5.89 -3.50
C LEU A 293 5.01 6.95 -2.67
N ALA A 294 4.89 6.75 -1.35
CA ALA A 294 4.23 7.71 -0.46
C ALA A 294 4.92 9.09 -0.50
N ALA A 295 6.26 9.13 -0.59
CA ALA A 295 7.00 10.38 -0.72
C ALA A 295 6.71 11.08 -2.07
N SER A 296 6.63 10.34 -3.17
CA SER A 296 6.24 10.88 -4.47
C SER A 296 4.80 11.42 -4.46
N LEU A 297 3.86 10.68 -3.87
CA LEU A 297 2.47 11.09 -3.75
C LEU A 297 2.30 12.34 -2.87
N MET A 298 3.07 12.43 -1.77
CA MET A 298 3.12 13.63 -0.92
C MET A 298 3.54 14.85 -1.72
N LYS A 299 4.60 14.74 -2.54
CA LYS A 299 5.07 15.83 -3.39
C LYS A 299 4.01 16.22 -4.43
N ILE A 300 3.45 15.26 -5.15
CA ILE A 300 2.43 15.51 -6.17
C ILE A 300 1.20 16.21 -5.55
N ALA A 301 0.68 15.69 -4.46
CA ALA A 301 -0.49 16.28 -3.78
C ALA A 301 -0.22 17.71 -3.28
N ASN A 302 0.97 17.97 -2.75
CA ASN A 302 1.33 19.31 -2.29
C ASN A 302 1.49 20.30 -3.47
N ASP A 303 2.10 19.90 -4.57
CA ASP A 303 2.22 20.75 -5.75
C ASP A 303 0.83 21.10 -6.31
N VAL A 304 -0.02 20.10 -6.51
CA VAL A 304 -1.41 20.32 -6.98
C VAL A 304 -2.16 21.25 -6.03
N ARG A 305 -2.05 21.04 -4.72
CA ARG A 305 -2.70 21.87 -3.70
C ARG A 305 -2.20 23.32 -3.74
N TRP A 306 -0.89 23.54 -3.90
CA TRP A 306 -0.31 24.88 -4.03
C TRP A 306 -0.79 25.57 -5.30
N LEU A 307 -0.72 24.88 -6.45
CA LEU A 307 -1.13 25.44 -7.74
C LEU A 307 -2.62 25.75 -7.79
N GLY A 308 -3.45 24.99 -7.07
CA GLY A 308 -4.89 25.22 -6.94
C GLY A 308 -5.28 26.16 -5.78
N SER A 309 -4.34 26.76 -5.05
CA SER A 309 -4.62 27.63 -3.91
C SER A 309 -5.28 28.93 -4.32
N GLY A 310 -6.20 29.42 -3.49
CA GLY A 310 -6.90 30.70 -3.71
C GLY A 310 -8.41 30.61 -3.44
N PRO A 311 -9.27 31.00 -4.39
CA PRO A 311 -9.07 31.23 -5.82
C PRO A 311 -8.51 32.61 -6.21
N ARG A 312 -8.59 33.63 -5.32
CA ARG A 312 -8.17 35.01 -5.64
C ARG A 312 -6.91 35.49 -4.92
N CYS A 313 -6.60 34.89 -3.77
CA CYS A 313 -5.49 35.31 -2.90
C CYS A 313 -4.41 34.24 -2.75
N GLY A 314 -4.37 33.26 -3.63
CA GLY A 314 -3.37 32.22 -3.73
C GLY A 314 -2.77 32.16 -5.13
N LEU A 315 -2.12 31.04 -5.50
CA LEU A 315 -1.50 30.89 -6.82
C LEU A 315 -2.56 30.79 -7.93
N GLY A 316 -3.59 29.95 -7.73
CA GLY A 316 -4.74 29.88 -8.64
C GLY A 316 -4.42 29.54 -10.10
N GLU A 317 -3.34 28.82 -10.37
CA GLU A 317 -2.99 28.38 -11.73
C GLU A 317 -3.82 27.18 -12.19
N LEU A 318 -4.21 26.31 -11.22
CA LEU A 318 -5.11 25.19 -11.44
C LEU A 318 -6.48 25.47 -10.82
N THR A 319 -7.52 25.02 -11.51
CA THR A 319 -8.87 24.89 -10.95
C THR A 319 -9.09 23.42 -10.63
N LEU A 320 -9.41 23.11 -9.36
CA LEU A 320 -9.65 21.75 -8.89
C LEU A 320 -11.16 21.47 -8.83
N PRO A 321 -11.59 20.20 -8.96
CA PRO A 321 -13.01 19.82 -8.80
C PRO A 321 -13.57 20.22 -7.44
N GLU A 322 -14.82 20.66 -7.43
CA GLU A 322 -15.59 20.99 -6.24
C GLU A 322 -16.41 19.77 -5.82
N ASN A 323 -15.91 18.99 -4.85
CA ASN A 323 -16.54 17.73 -4.46
C ASN A 323 -17.50 17.87 -3.28
N GLU A 324 -17.16 18.73 -2.30
CA GLU A 324 -17.95 18.95 -1.09
C GLU A 324 -17.79 20.36 -0.54
N PRO A 325 -18.75 20.85 0.28
CA PRO A 325 -18.60 22.13 0.97
C PRO A 325 -17.38 22.15 1.89
N GLY A 326 -16.51 23.17 1.74
CA GLY A 326 -15.23 23.25 2.43
C GLY A 326 -15.25 23.93 3.79
N SER A 327 -16.40 24.49 4.24
CA SER A 327 -16.49 25.22 5.52
C SER A 327 -17.90 25.26 6.06
N SER A 328 -18.04 25.15 7.39
CA SER A 328 -19.31 25.29 8.10
C SER A 328 -19.73 26.76 8.31
N ILE A 329 -18.81 27.74 8.16
CA ILE A 329 -19.05 29.16 8.44
C ILE A 329 -18.65 30.09 7.30
N MET A 330 -17.97 29.61 6.25
CA MET A 330 -17.58 30.38 5.07
C MET A 330 -18.33 29.84 3.85
N PRO A 331 -19.49 30.41 3.49
CA PRO A 331 -20.29 29.91 2.36
C PRO A 331 -19.51 29.99 1.05
N GLY A 332 -19.57 28.92 0.26
CA GLY A 332 -18.88 28.83 -1.05
C GLY A 332 -17.39 28.55 -0.97
N LYS A 333 -16.81 28.28 0.21
CA LYS A 333 -15.42 27.86 0.33
C LYS A 333 -15.29 26.40 -0.09
N VAL A 334 -14.36 26.12 -1.01
CA VAL A 334 -13.97 24.77 -1.45
C VAL A 334 -12.52 24.53 -1.07
N ASN A 335 -12.21 23.34 -0.59
CA ASN A 335 -10.86 22.95 -0.17
C ASN A 335 -10.28 21.88 -1.10
N PRO A 336 -8.96 21.76 -1.22
CA PRO A 336 -8.30 20.71 -1.99
C PRO A 336 -8.27 19.37 -1.22
N THR A 337 -9.45 18.88 -0.84
CA THR A 337 -9.64 17.78 0.12
C THR A 337 -9.01 16.45 -0.33
N GLN A 338 -8.99 16.17 -1.64
CA GLN A 338 -8.32 14.99 -2.18
C GLN A 338 -6.80 15.06 -1.99
N CYS A 339 -6.21 16.24 -2.12
CA CYS A 339 -4.79 16.44 -1.82
C CYS A 339 -4.51 16.22 -0.33
N GLU A 340 -5.39 16.70 0.55
CA GLU A 340 -5.25 16.52 1.99
C GLU A 340 -5.36 15.04 2.39
N ALA A 341 -6.33 14.31 1.85
CA ALA A 341 -6.49 12.88 2.07
C ALA A 341 -5.25 12.10 1.62
N LEU A 342 -4.75 12.37 0.41
CA LEU A 342 -3.56 11.71 -0.14
C LEU A 342 -2.31 11.98 0.71
N THR A 343 -2.13 13.20 1.22
CA THR A 343 -1.00 13.52 2.12
C THR A 343 -1.11 12.82 3.47
N MET A 344 -2.31 12.68 4.05
CA MET A 344 -2.52 11.91 5.28
C MET A 344 -2.22 10.43 5.09
N VAL A 345 -2.62 9.84 3.97
CA VAL A 345 -2.26 8.46 3.61
C VAL A 345 -0.75 8.30 3.51
N ALA A 346 -0.05 9.23 2.86
CA ALA A 346 1.41 9.18 2.77
C ALA A 346 2.09 9.22 4.15
N VAL A 347 1.61 10.05 5.08
CA VAL A 347 2.09 10.10 6.47
C VAL A 347 1.88 8.76 7.17
N GLN A 348 0.69 8.15 7.04
CA GLN A 348 0.39 6.86 7.66
C GLN A 348 1.30 5.75 7.14
N VAL A 349 1.54 5.69 5.83
CA VAL A 349 2.44 4.71 5.21
C VAL A 349 3.87 4.86 5.70
N MET A 350 4.36 6.09 5.86
CA MET A 350 5.69 6.34 6.44
C MET A 350 5.79 5.84 7.90
N GLY A 351 4.72 6.00 8.68
CA GLY A 351 4.63 5.46 10.03
C GLY A 351 4.62 3.93 10.06
N ASN A 352 3.85 3.31 9.16
CA ASN A 352 3.79 1.86 9.01
C ASN A 352 5.16 1.28 8.61
N ASP A 353 5.89 1.94 7.69
CA ASP A 353 7.24 1.53 7.29
C ASP A 353 8.23 1.58 8.47
N CYS A 354 8.14 2.59 9.31
CA CYS A 354 8.95 2.68 10.52
C CYS A 354 8.70 1.47 11.44
N ALA A 355 7.43 1.12 11.68
CA ALA A 355 7.07 -0.05 12.49
C ALA A 355 7.59 -1.36 11.86
N ILE A 356 7.47 -1.53 10.54
CA ILE A 356 7.96 -2.70 9.82
C ILE A 356 9.49 -2.81 9.90
N GLY A 357 10.22 -1.70 9.72
CA GLY A 357 11.67 -1.68 9.80
C GLY A 357 12.19 -2.10 11.18
N PHE A 358 11.61 -1.57 12.27
CA PHE A 358 11.93 -2.00 13.62
C PHE A 358 11.60 -3.47 13.87
N ALA A 359 10.40 -3.93 13.45
CA ALA A 359 9.98 -5.32 13.61
C ALA A 359 10.87 -6.29 12.82
N GLY A 360 11.29 -5.91 11.61
CA GLY A 360 12.21 -6.69 10.78
C GLY A 360 13.59 -6.88 11.39
N SER A 361 14.08 -5.88 12.15
CA SER A 361 15.40 -5.92 12.79
C SER A 361 15.48 -6.85 14.03
N GLN A 362 14.37 -7.48 14.47
CA GLN A 362 14.24 -8.16 15.75
C GLN A 362 14.31 -9.70 15.70
N GLY A 363 14.76 -10.30 14.62
CA GLY A 363 14.95 -11.75 14.57
C GLY A 363 16.01 -12.23 15.55
N ASN A 364 15.70 -13.26 16.35
CA ASN A 364 16.64 -13.88 17.29
C ASN A 364 16.80 -15.35 16.94
N PHE A 365 18.03 -15.78 16.64
CA PHE A 365 18.35 -17.14 16.21
C PHE A 365 17.48 -17.55 15.01
N GLU A 366 16.67 -18.58 15.12
CA GLU A 366 15.93 -19.19 14.01
C GLU A 366 14.53 -18.62 13.80
N LEU A 367 14.10 -17.55 14.53
CA LEU A 367 12.75 -17.03 14.37
C LEU A 367 12.64 -15.53 14.65
N ASN A 368 12.05 -14.79 13.71
CA ASN A 368 11.48 -13.48 13.99
C ASN A 368 10.07 -13.63 14.57
N VAL A 369 9.78 -12.95 15.67
CA VAL A 369 8.51 -13.02 16.41
C VAL A 369 7.72 -11.69 16.38
N TYR A 370 7.80 -10.96 15.26
CA TYR A 370 7.07 -9.70 15.03
C TYR A 370 6.20 -9.75 13.76
N LYS A 371 5.96 -10.95 13.25
CA LYS A 371 5.27 -11.18 11.97
C LYS A 371 3.86 -10.56 11.89
N PRO A 372 2.99 -10.69 12.91
CA PRO A 372 1.63 -10.13 12.84
C PRO A 372 1.61 -8.62 12.62
N VAL A 373 2.43 -7.85 13.33
CA VAL A 373 2.50 -6.40 13.18
C VAL A 373 3.11 -5.98 11.84
N MET A 374 4.08 -6.76 11.31
CA MET A 374 4.67 -6.47 10.00
C MET A 374 3.64 -6.59 8.88
N ILE A 375 2.94 -7.72 8.81
CA ILE A 375 1.98 -7.95 7.71
C ILE A 375 0.75 -7.05 7.82
N PHE A 376 0.28 -6.75 9.03
CA PHE A 376 -0.81 -5.80 9.22
C PHE A 376 -0.46 -4.43 8.65
N ASN A 377 0.69 -3.86 9.03
CA ASN A 377 1.11 -2.54 8.55
C ASN A 377 1.39 -2.56 7.03
N TYR A 378 1.93 -3.65 6.49
CA TYR A 378 2.17 -3.76 5.05
C TYR A 378 0.88 -3.76 4.25
N LEU A 379 -0.07 -4.63 4.58
CA LEU A 379 -1.36 -4.72 3.89
C LEU A 379 -2.19 -3.44 4.05
N HIS A 380 -2.17 -2.82 5.23
CA HIS A 380 -2.79 -1.51 5.47
C HIS A 380 -2.18 -0.43 4.57
N SER A 381 -0.85 -0.43 4.39
CA SER A 381 -0.20 0.52 3.47
C SER A 381 -0.60 0.29 2.02
N VAL A 382 -0.66 -0.97 1.57
CA VAL A 382 -1.10 -1.34 0.22
C VAL A 382 -2.54 -0.89 -0.03
N GLU A 383 -3.43 -1.15 0.91
CA GLU A 383 -4.85 -0.74 0.84
C GLU A 383 -5.00 0.77 0.73
N LEU A 384 -4.42 1.50 1.67
CA LEU A 384 -4.52 2.96 1.71
C LEU A 384 -3.94 3.61 0.44
N LEU A 385 -2.78 3.16 -0.03
CA LEU A 385 -2.15 3.71 -1.24
C LEU A 385 -2.99 3.44 -2.49
N ALA A 386 -3.52 2.23 -2.63
CA ALA A 386 -4.33 1.87 -3.79
C ALA A 386 -5.64 2.69 -3.84
N ASP A 387 -6.33 2.77 -2.71
CA ASP A 387 -7.61 3.50 -2.61
C ASP A 387 -7.40 5.01 -2.78
N ALA A 388 -6.35 5.57 -2.18
CA ALA A 388 -6.01 6.98 -2.33
C ALA A 388 -5.61 7.34 -3.77
N CYS A 389 -4.84 6.50 -4.46
CA CYS A 389 -4.52 6.70 -5.87
C CYS A 389 -5.80 6.72 -6.73
N ASN A 390 -6.71 5.77 -6.53
CA ASN A 390 -7.98 5.72 -7.25
C ASN A 390 -8.85 6.95 -6.96
N SER A 391 -9.02 7.31 -5.68
CA SER A 391 -9.81 8.47 -5.27
C SER A 391 -9.24 9.77 -5.84
N PHE A 392 -7.91 9.92 -5.80
CA PHE A 392 -7.24 11.12 -6.33
C PHE A 392 -7.40 11.26 -7.84
N VAL A 393 -7.39 10.14 -8.60
CA VAL A 393 -7.70 10.16 -10.02
C VAL A 393 -9.13 10.61 -10.25
N ASP A 394 -10.08 9.90 -9.64
CA ASP A 394 -11.51 10.01 -9.97
C ASP A 394 -12.12 11.34 -9.50
N HIS A 395 -11.57 11.94 -8.41
CA HIS A 395 -12.14 13.12 -7.78
C HIS A 395 -11.21 14.36 -7.80
N CYS A 396 -10.01 14.24 -8.39
CA CYS A 396 -9.11 15.38 -8.54
C CYS A 396 -8.51 15.44 -9.95
N VAL A 397 -7.64 14.50 -10.33
CA VAL A 397 -6.79 14.61 -11.53
C VAL A 397 -7.60 14.79 -12.82
N VAL A 398 -8.65 13.98 -13.02
CA VAL A 398 -9.44 14.02 -14.27
C VAL A 398 -10.16 15.36 -14.48
N GLY A 399 -10.51 16.04 -13.39
CA GLY A 399 -11.21 17.32 -13.40
C GLY A 399 -10.32 18.55 -13.23
N ILE A 400 -8.98 18.40 -13.25
CA ILE A 400 -8.08 19.56 -13.23
C ILE A 400 -8.21 20.36 -14.53
N GLU A 401 -8.45 21.68 -14.39
CA GLU A 401 -8.48 22.64 -15.46
C GLU A 401 -7.40 23.74 -15.23
N LEU A 402 -7.00 24.42 -16.31
CA LEU A 402 -6.03 25.51 -16.23
C LEU A 402 -6.74 26.87 -16.10
N ASN A 403 -6.28 27.71 -15.19
CA ASN A 403 -6.65 29.12 -15.17
C ASN A 403 -5.67 29.90 -16.04
N LEU A 404 -5.90 29.84 -17.35
CA LEU A 404 -5.02 30.45 -18.36
C LEU A 404 -4.77 31.93 -18.10
N LYS A 405 -5.79 32.67 -17.64
CA LYS A 405 -5.67 34.11 -17.35
C LYS A 405 -4.65 34.39 -16.23
N THR A 406 -4.65 33.57 -15.19
CA THR A 406 -3.71 33.69 -14.07
C THR A 406 -2.30 33.27 -14.51
N ILE A 407 -2.18 32.17 -15.25
CA ILE A 407 -0.90 31.70 -15.80
C ILE A 407 -0.26 32.76 -16.68
N GLU A 408 -0.99 33.33 -17.64
CA GLU A 408 -0.50 34.38 -18.52
C GLU A 408 -0.10 35.64 -17.75
N HIS A 409 -0.89 36.01 -16.71
CA HIS A 409 -0.56 37.13 -15.86
C HIS A 409 0.79 36.96 -15.16
N TYR A 410 1.06 35.77 -14.60
CA TYR A 410 2.32 35.47 -13.94
C TYR A 410 3.49 35.46 -14.94
N VAL A 411 3.31 34.86 -16.10
CA VAL A 411 4.37 34.88 -17.14
C VAL A 411 4.74 36.30 -17.52
N LYS A 412 3.74 37.18 -17.82
CA LYS A 412 3.99 38.56 -18.23
C LYS A 412 4.66 39.39 -17.17
N ASN A 413 4.47 39.13 -15.89
CA ASN A 413 4.98 39.94 -14.79
C ASN A 413 6.24 39.36 -14.13
N SER A 414 6.71 38.18 -14.54
CA SER A 414 7.89 37.54 -13.94
C SER A 414 9.17 38.29 -14.30
N LEU A 415 9.92 38.67 -13.27
CA LEU A 415 11.26 39.26 -13.45
C LEU A 415 12.28 38.25 -13.95
N MET A 416 12.00 36.95 -13.83
CA MET A 416 12.95 35.88 -14.21
C MET A 416 13.03 35.68 -15.73
N LEU A 417 12.14 36.29 -16.50
CA LEU A 417 12.28 36.41 -17.96
C LEU A 417 13.54 37.15 -18.37
N VAL A 418 14.12 37.99 -17.49
CA VAL A 418 15.39 38.67 -17.70
C VAL A 418 16.54 37.71 -18.04
N THR A 419 16.41 36.43 -17.66
CA THR A 419 17.41 35.39 -17.96
C THR A 419 17.67 35.26 -19.46
N ALA A 420 16.66 35.47 -20.31
CA ALA A 420 16.81 35.49 -21.76
C ALA A 420 17.72 36.62 -22.27
N LEU A 421 17.90 37.71 -21.51
CA LEU A 421 18.74 38.82 -21.88
C LEU A 421 20.22 38.59 -21.56
N ALA A 422 20.55 37.73 -20.61
CA ALA A 422 21.91 37.54 -20.12
C ALA A 422 22.93 37.18 -21.23
N PRO A 423 22.61 36.32 -22.23
CA PRO A 423 23.56 36.07 -23.34
C PRO A 423 23.88 37.30 -24.20
N ARG A 424 22.95 38.26 -24.27
CA ARG A 424 23.10 39.46 -25.12
C ARG A 424 23.75 40.64 -24.41
N ILE A 425 23.34 40.94 -23.16
CA ILE A 425 23.76 42.11 -22.41
C ILE A 425 24.68 41.80 -21.24
N GLY A 426 24.95 40.54 -20.96
CA GLY A 426 25.76 40.05 -19.83
C GLY A 426 24.95 39.96 -18.53
N TYR A 427 25.40 39.10 -17.60
CA TYR A 427 24.72 38.80 -16.35
C TYR A 427 24.47 40.04 -15.47
N ASP A 428 25.50 40.87 -15.28
CA ASP A 428 25.42 42.06 -14.40
C ASP A 428 24.41 43.09 -14.90
N ASN A 429 24.31 43.29 -16.22
CA ASN A 429 23.35 44.21 -16.80
C ASN A 429 21.93 43.63 -16.74
N ALA A 430 21.78 42.34 -16.97
CA ALA A 430 20.50 41.65 -16.78
C ALA A 430 20.01 41.75 -15.32
N ALA A 431 20.91 41.59 -14.35
CA ALA A 431 20.61 41.77 -12.93
C ALA A 431 20.16 43.21 -12.61
N LYS A 432 20.82 44.25 -13.22
CA LYS A 432 20.43 45.66 -13.07
C LYS A 432 19.03 45.91 -13.66
N VAL A 433 18.69 45.31 -14.80
CA VAL A 433 17.36 45.42 -15.42
C VAL A 433 16.30 44.84 -14.50
N ALA A 434 16.49 43.62 -13.96
CA ALA A 434 15.56 43.02 -13.04
C ALA A 434 15.39 43.83 -11.74
N HIS A 435 16.49 44.30 -11.16
CA HIS A 435 16.47 45.13 -9.96
C HIS A 435 15.74 46.46 -10.19
N THR A 436 16.01 47.15 -11.32
CA THR A 436 15.32 48.41 -11.67
C THR A 436 13.83 48.17 -11.86
N ALA A 437 13.46 47.13 -12.59
CA ALA A 437 12.04 46.75 -12.77
C ALA A 437 11.33 46.52 -11.42
N HIS A 438 11.99 45.80 -10.52
CA HIS A 438 11.44 45.52 -9.19
C HIS A 438 11.26 46.77 -8.34
N VAL A 439 12.30 47.58 -8.19
CA VAL A 439 12.29 48.75 -7.29
C VAL A 439 11.36 49.84 -7.81
N GLN A 440 11.29 50.03 -9.11
CA GLN A 440 10.45 51.08 -9.71
C GLN A 440 9.04 50.60 -10.07
N HIS A 441 8.72 49.32 -9.85
CA HIS A 441 7.44 48.73 -10.21
C HIS A 441 7.05 48.89 -11.70
N ILE A 442 8.06 48.80 -12.59
CA ILE A 442 7.91 48.87 -14.05
C ILE A 442 8.19 47.48 -14.68
N SER A 443 7.85 47.31 -15.95
CA SER A 443 8.14 46.06 -16.67
C SER A 443 9.64 45.92 -16.94
N LEU A 444 10.07 44.65 -17.18
CA LEU A 444 11.46 44.38 -17.63
C LEU A 444 11.80 45.13 -18.92
N LYS A 445 10.84 45.26 -19.84
CA LYS A 445 10.99 46.01 -21.10
C LYS A 445 11.30 47.48 -20.82
N GLU A 446 10.49 48.14 -20.01
CA GLU A 446 10.71 49.55 -19.64
C GLU A 446 12.03 49.74 -18.93
N ALA A 447 12.41 48.85 -18.02
CA ALA A 447 13.71 48.93 -17.33
C ALA A 447 14.89 48.75 -18.28
N ALA A 448 14.82 47.79 -19.23
CA ALA A 448 15.87 47.58 -20.22
C ALA A 448 16.06 48.77 -21.15
N MET A 449 14.96 49.39 -21.57
CA MET A 449 14.97 50.59 -22.40
C MET A 449 15.51 51.82 -21.61
N GLN A 450 15.05 52.01 -20.37
CA GLN A 450 15.49 53.09 -19.49
C GLN A 450 17.00 53.04 -19.22
N LEU A 451 17.55 51.83 -19.08
CA LEU A 451 18.99 51.64 -18.87
C LEU A 451 19.80 51.68 -20.16
N GLY A 452 19.17 51.85 -21.31
CA GLY A 452 19.81 51.95 -22.61
C GLY A 452 20.45 50.65 -23.13
N HIS A 453 20.02 49.51 -22.62
CA HIS A 453 20.57 48.21 -23.01
C HIS A 453 19.95 47.68 -24.30
N LEU A 454 18.62 47.89 -24.50
CA LEU A 454 17.85 47.37 -25.63
C LEU A 454 16.75 48.35 -26.01
N ASN A 455 16.37 48.37 -27.31
CA ASN A 455 15.10 48.97 -27.73
C ASN A 455 13.95 47.98 -27.63
N GLU A 456 12.71 48.45 -27.86
CA GLU A 456 11.52 47.64 -27.71
C GLU A 456 11.52 46.38 -28.62
N ALA A 457 11.90 46.57 -29.91
CA ALA A 457 11.92 45.48 -30.90
C ALA A 457 12.97 44.40 -30.53
N GLU A 458 14.16 44.84 -30.06
CA GLU A 458 15.19 43.90 -29.58
C GLU A 458 14.75 43.14 -28.34
N PHE A 459 14.05 43.80 -27.40
CA PHE A 459 13.52 43.15 -26.21
C PHE A 459 12.48 42.06 -26.61
N ASP A 460 11.50 42.39 -27.44
CA ASP A 460 10.46 41.47 -27.86
C ASP A 460 10.98 40.29 -28.68
N GLN A 461 12.09 40.48 -29.40
CA GLN A 461 12.77 39.42 -30.10
C GLN A 461 13.48 38.42 -29.16
N LEU A 462 14.08 38.95 -28.08
CA LEU A 462 14.90 38.16 -27.13
C LEU A 462 14.08 37.50 -26.03
N VAL A 463 13.05 38.18 -25.52
CA VAL A 463 12.28 37.71 -24.39
C VAL A 463 10.99 37.04 -24.90
N ARG A 464 11.13 35.80 -25.27
CA ARG A 464 10.04 34.92 -25.71
C ARG A 464 9.94 33.76 -24.76
N PRO A 465 8.94 33.73 -23.83
CA PRO A 465 8.83 32.69 -22.81
C PRO A 465 8.78 31.28 -23.39
N GLU A 466 8.20 31.11 -24.58
CA GLU A 466 8.09 29.82 -25.30
C GLU A 466 9.48 29.25 -25.62
N ASP A 467 10.42 30.14 -26.04
CA ASP A 467 11.77 29.74 -26.42
C ASP A 467 12.68 29.46 -25.19
N MET A 468 12.17 29.72 -23.98
CA MET A 468 12.87 29.44 -22.71
C MET A 468 12.51 28.06 -22.10
N THR A 469 11.65 27.30 -22.73
CA THR A 469 11.16 26.00 -22.21
C THR A 469 11.96 24.79 -22.70
N HIS A 470 12.98 25.01 -23.53
CA HIS A 470 13.86 23.97 -24.10
C HIS A 470 15.27 24.55 -24.36
N PRO A 471 16.30 23.70 -24.54
CA PRO A 471 17.64 24.14 -24.95
C PRO A 471 17.68 24.84 -26.28
#